data_0a83c1d9a340426135e987d15372dbd5
#
_entry.id   0a83c1d9a340426135e987d15372dbd5
#
_cell.length_a   1.000
_cell.length_b   1.000
_cell.length_c   1.000
_cell.angle_alpha   90.00
_cell.angle_beta   90.00
_cell.angle_gamma   90.00
#
_symmetry.space_group_name_H-M   'P 1'
#
loop_
_entity.id
_entity.type
_entity.pdbx_description
1 polymer ?
#
loop_
_entity_poly.entity_id
_entity_poly.type
_entity_poly.pdbx_seq_one_letter_code
_entity_poly.pdbx_strand_id
1 'polypeptide(L)'
;MKNRIQQLSFFFSLFVFSTMYSQYTDIINSNKPGFSESPYSVGTGVYQFESDFFYKNTSTKPTFSKPHTFGVDLFFRTSFFLEKLEINTQLTYQRETIDNDFNDGLSKFTLGAKYLLFEPVYKDATKEIRSWKKQNTFDKRRLIPSVGLYIGMHTDFLDTIHKKNSMSPKVGVLLQHNLTNNLNIVSNVFYDKIGTNSSEIYYVISTTQNFGYRWSGSIEYQEIFNKQQ
;
A
#
# COMPACT_ATOMS: atom_id res chain seq x y z
N MET A 1 -0.95 -44.72 3.09
CA MET A 1 -0.55 -43.58 3.91
C MET A 1 0.94 -43.22 3.78
N LYS A 2 1.85 -44.17 3.83
CA LYS A 2 3.31 -43.93 3.79
C LYS A 2 3.81 -43.11 2.59
N ASN A 3 3.28 -43.34 1.39
CA ASN A 3 3.69 -42.60 0.16
C ASN A 3 3.24 -41.14 0.15
N ARG A 4 2.11 -40.78 0.78
CA ARG A 4 1.65 -39.41 0.86
C ARG A 4 2.50 -38.56 1.81
N ILE A 5 2.97 -39.16 2.89
CA ILE A 5 3.87 -38.51 3.86
C ILE A 5 5.23 -38.23 3.20
N GLN A 6 5.75 -39.16 2.40
CA GLN A 6 6.99 -38.98 1.67
C GLN A 6 6.88 -37.88 0.60
N GLN A 7 5.76 -37.79 -0.11
CA GLN A 7 5.50 -36.71 -1.05
C GLN A 7 5.38 -35.34 -0.37
N LEU A 8 4.70 -35.28 0.78
CA LEU A 8 4.59 -34.05 1.57
C LEU A 8 5.95 -33.61 2.11
N SER A 9 6.77 -34.54 2.59
CA SER A 9 8.14 -34.27 3.06
C SER A 9 9.07 -33.80 1.93
N PHE A 10 8.90 -34.33 0.74
CA PHE A 10 9.67 -33.90 -0.44
C PHE A 10 9.30 -32.48 -0.87
N PHE A 11 7.99 -32.13 -0.90
CA PHE A 11 7.54 -30.77 -1.17
C PHE A 11 7.99 -29.78 -0.09
N PHE A 12 7.97 -30.18 1.16
CA PHE A 12 8.45 -29.33 2.27
C PHE A 12 9.98 -29.13 2.20
N SER A 13 10.75 -30.15 1.81
CA SER A 13 12.19 -30.06 1.59
C SER A 13 12.55 -29.12 0.43
N LEU A 14 11.77 -29.10 -0.65
CA LEU A 14 11.96 -28.17 -1.78
C LEU A 14 11.78 -26.70 -1.37
N PHE A 15 10.88 -26.44 -0.40
CA PHE A 15 10.65 -25.09 0.13
C PHE A 15 11.80 -24.58 1.03
N VAL A 16 12.53 -25.48 1.68
CA VAL A 16 13.61 -25.14 2.60
C VAL A 16 14.93 -24.83 1.85
N PHE A 17 15.10 -25.32 0.62
CA PHE A 17 16.34 -25.14 -0.15
C PHE A 17 16.37 -23.92 -1.08
N SER A 18 15.31 -23.13 -1.16
CA SER A 18 15.39 -21.81 -1.80
C SER A 18 16.16 -20.88 -0.87
N THR A 19 17.49 -20.85 -1.00
CA THR A 19 18.31 -19.77 -0.43
C THR A 19 17.90 -18.49 -1.14
N MET A 20 17.00 -17.76 -0.53
CA MET A 20 16.61 -16.45 -0.98
C MET A 20 17.78 -15.51 -0.75
N TYR A 21 18.48 -15.14 -1.80
CA TYR A 21 19.33 -13.96 -1.79
C TYR A 21 18.38 -12.76 -1.76
N SER A 22 17.99 -12.33 -0.55
CA SER A 22 17.31 -11.08 -0.35
C SER A 22 18.31 -9.96 -0.66
N GLN A 23 18.07 -9.23 -1.74
CA GLN A 23 18.76 -7.96 -1.93
C GLN A 23 18.24 -7.02 -0.84
N TYR A 24 19.11 -6.74 0.11
CA TYR A 24 18.81 -5.85 1.23
C TYR A 24 18.75 -4.42 0.67
N THR A 25 17.56 -3.87 0.55
CA THR A 25 17.40 -2.44 0.33
C THR A 25 17.53 -1.76 1.69
N ASP A 26 18.41 -0.75 1.79
CA ASP A 26 18.67 -0.01 3.04
C ASP A 26 17.42 0.65 3.63
N ILE A 27 16.35 0.79 2.86
CA ILE A 27 15.08 1.39 3.27
C ILE A 27 13.94 0.49 2.82
N ILE A 28 13.18 -0.03 3.78
CA ILE A 28 11.93 -0.74 3.51
C ILE A 28 10.89 0.30 3.09
N ASN A 29 10.43 0.24 1.84
CA ASN A 29 9.36 1.09 1.34
C ASN A 29 8.01 0.50 1.76
N SER A 30 7.60 0.76 3.00
CA SER A 30 6.29 0.34 3.51
C SER A 30 5.21 1.37 3.15
N ASN A 31 4.04 0.88 2.71
CA ASN A 31 2.85 1.72 2.51
C ASN A 31 2.01 1.84 3.80
N LYS A 32 2.33 1.05 4.83
CA LYS A 32 1.58 1.04 6.09
C LYS A 32 2.34 1.78 7.20
N PRO A 33 1.62 2.45 8.11
CA PRO A 33 0.17 2.39 8.38
C PRO A 33 -0.70 3.40 7.61
N GLY A 34 -0.37 3.83 6.44
CA GLY A 34 -1.14 4.83 5.69
C GLY A 34 -2.04 4.26 4.58
N PHE A 35 -2.71 5.16 3.86
CA PHE A 35 -3.48 4.88 2.64
C PHE A 35 -2.74 5.32 1.37
N SER A 36 -1.64 6.05 1.54
CA SER A 36 -0.79 6.48 0.43
C SER A 36 0.02 5.33 -0.13
N GLU A 37 0.17 5.32 -1.45
CA GLU A 37 0.98 4.35 -2.16
C GLU A 37 2.13 5.05 -2.89
N SER A 38 3.35 4.59 -2.65
CA SER A 38 4.53 5.02 -3.40
C SER A 38 4.47 4.49 -4.84
N PRO A 39 4.89 5.26 -5.86
CA PRO A 39 5.01 4.79 -7.24
C PRO A 39 6.10 3.73 -7.42
N TYR A 40 7.04 3.61 -6.48
CA TYR A 40 8.13 2.65 -6.53
C TYR A 40 7.66 1.24 -6.19
N SER A 41 8.21 0.26 -6.90
CA SER A 41 8.03 -1.15 -6.59
C SER A 41 8.93 -1.61 -5.44
N VAL A 42 8.63 -2.77 -4.86
CA VAL A 42 9.47 -3.38 -3.81
C VAL A 42 10.80 -3.95 -4.32
N GLY A 43 11.04 -3.91 -5.63
CA GLY A 43 12.21 -4.50 -6.25
C GLY A 43 12.00 -5.95 -6.69
N THR A 44 12.79 -6.36 -7.68
CA THR A 44 12.64 -7.69 -8.29
C THR A 44 13.04 -8.80 -7.33
N GLY A 45 12.17 -9.81 -7.18
CA GLY A 45 12.41 -10.96 -6.32
C GLY A 45 12.16 -10.70 -4.83
N VAL A 46 11.66 -9.52 -4.47
CA VAL A 46 11.28 -9.19 -3.09
C VAL A 46 9.82 -9.57 -2.85
N TYR A 47 9.57 -10.20 -1.72
CA TYR A 47 8.25 -10.53 -1.20
C TYR A 47 8.06 -9.78 0.11
N GLN A 48 7.15 -8.83 0.11
CA GLN A 48 6.86 -8.00 1.28
C GLN A 48 5.48 -8.31 1.82
N PHE A 49 5.40 -8.57 3.11
CA PHE A 49 4.16 -8.75 3.86
C PHE A 49 4.03 -7.64 4.87
N GLU A 50 2.92 -6.94 4.85
CA GLU A 50 2.58 -5.90 5.81
C GLU A 50 1.26 -6.28 6.48
N SER A 51 1.15 -5.99 7.76
CA SER A 51 -0.09 -6.18 8.52
C SER A 51 -0.39 -4.93 9.33
N ASP A 52 -1.65 -4.54 9.35
CA ASP A 52 -2.13 -3.40 10.09
C ASP A 52 -3.37 -3.79 10.90
N PHE A 53 -3.41 -3.35 12.16
CA PHE A 53 -4.54 -3.56 13.04
C PHE A 53 -5.29 -2.24 13.19
N PHE A 54 -6.57 -2.24 12.93
CA PHE A 54 -7.37 -1.04 13.06
C PHE A 54 -8.56 -1.22 13.98
N TYR A 55 -8.91 -0.15 14.65
CA TYR A 55 -10.13 -0.04 15.43
C TYR A 55 -10.91 1.19 14.97
N LYS A 56 -12.17 1.00 14.61
CA LYS A 56 -13.06 2.04 14.15
C LYS A 56 -14.28 2.11 15.04
N ASN A 57 -14.58 3.30 15.52
CA ASN A 57 -15.81 3.60 16.25
C ASN A 57 -16.65 4.55 15.40
N THR A 58 -17.80 4.10 14.95
CA THR A 58 -18.67 4.89 14.08
C THR A 58 -19.85 5.41 14.90
N SER A 59 -19.85 6.72 15.15
CA SER A 59 -20.98 7.38 15.78
C SER A 59 -21.91 7.92 14.69
N THR A 60 -22.90 7.13 14.30
CA THR A 60 -23.91 7.57 13.32
C THR A 60 -25.10 8.18 14.09
N LYS A 61 -25.31 9.49 13.91
CA LYS A 61 -26.54 10.13 14.42
C LYS A 61 -27.71 9.70 13.52
N PRO A 62 -28.87 9.38 14.05
CA PRO A 62 -29.44 9.47 15.40
C PRO A 62 -29.68 8.11 16.08
N THR A 63 -28.98 7.04 15.71
CA THR A 63 -29.19 5.71 16.25
C THR A 63 -28.44 5.56 17.57
N PHE A 64 -29.09 4.99 18.59
CA PHE A 64 -28.50 4.75 19.91
C PHE A 64 -27.37 3.71 19.90
N SER A 65 -27.24 2.90 18.83
CA SER A 65 -26.18 1.92 18.68
C SER A 65 -24.90 2.54 18.15
N LYS A 66 -23.79 2.19 18.77
CA LYS A 66 -22.44 2.61 18.35
C LYS A 66 -21.71 1.40 17.81
N PRO A 67 -21.70 1.19 16.49
CA PRO A 67 -20.95 0.08 15.93
C PRO A 67 -19.45 0.27 16.15
N HIS A 68 -18.84 -0.77 16.69
CA HIS A 68 -17.40 -0.87 16.87
C HIS A 68 -16.88 -1.91 15.87
N THR A 69 -15.87 -1.51 15.10
CA THR A 69 -15.23 -2.43 14.16
C THR A 69 -13.77 -2.60 14.54
N PHE A 70 -13.37 -3.84 14.75
CA PHE A 70 -11.98 -4.23 14.87
C PHE A 70 -11.60 -5.05 13.66
N GLY A 71 -10.41 -4.78 13.09
CA GLY A 71 -10.00 -5.52 11.90
C GLY A 71 -8.49 -5.61 11.73
N VAL A 72 -8.12 -6.44 10.77
CA VAL A 72 -6.75 -6.68 10.34
C VAL A 72 -6.68 -6.51 8.83
N ASP A 73 -5.80 -5.65 8.37
CA ASP A 73 -5.41 -5.55 6.97
C ASP A 73 -4.13 -6.35 6.75
N LEU A 74 -4.15 -7.24 5.76
CA LEU A 74 -2.98 -7.95 5.27
C LEU A 74 -2.67 -7.44 3.87
N PHE A 75 -1.44 -7.02 3.67
CA PHE A 75 -0.97 -6.49 2.42
C PHE A 75 0.24 -7.26 1.93
N PHE A 76 0.13 -7.87 0.77
CA PHE A 76 1.21 -8.60 0.11
C PHE A 76 1.64 -7.87 -1.15
N ARG A 77 2.95 -7.70 -1.32
CA ARG A 77 3.55 -6.99 -2.46
C ARG A 77 4.71 -7.78 -3.00
N THR A 78 4.85 -7.81 -4.32
CA THR A 78 5.95 -8.50 -4.98
C THR A 78 6.20 -7.94 -6.38
N SER A 79 7.44 -8.07 -6.84
CA SER A 79 7.84 -7.76 -8.21
C SER A 79 8.64 -8.94 -8.77
N PHE A 80 8.18 -9.55 -9.87
CA PHE A 80 8.81 -10.76 -10.42
C PHE A 80 9.58 -10.53 -11.71
N PHE A 81 8.93 -9.89 -12.70
CA PHE A 81 9.44 -9.87 -14.07
C PHE A 81 10.10 -8.55 -14.44
N LEU A 82 9.58 -7.46 -13.91
CA LEU A 82 10.02 -6.11 -14.24
C LEU A 82 10.26 -5.35 -12.94
N GLU A 83 11.41 -4.74 -12.81
CA GLU A 83 11.79 -3.94 -11.65
C GLU A 83 10.78 -2.81 -11.35
N LYS A 84 10.14 -2.29 -12.40
CA LYS A 84 9.16 -1.19 -12.33
C LYS A 84 7.71 -1.65 -12.13
N LEU A 85 7.43 -2.96 -12.18
CA LEU A 85 6.10 -3.54 -12.06
C LEU A 85 5.96 -4.26 -10.72
N GLU A 86 5.02 -3.83 -9.91
CA GLU A 86 4.65 -4.48 -8.65
C GLU A 86 3.23 -5.04 -8.74
N ILE A 87 3.06 -6.26 -8.26
CA ILE A 87 1.76 -6.88 -8.03
C ILE A 87 1.50 -6.82 -6.53
N ASN A 88 0.29 -6.43 -6.16
CA ASN A 88 -0.11 -6.36 -4.76
C ASN A 88 -1.47 -7.04 -4.52
N THR A 89 -1.65 -7.49 -3.29
CA THR A 89 -2.88 -8.10 -2.82
C THR A 89 -3.21 -7.54 -1.45
N GLN A 90 -4.43 -7.05 -1.28
CA GLN A 90 -4.93 -6.56 0.00
C GLN A 90 -6.11 -7.42 0.46
N LEU A 91 -6.03 -7.91 1.69
CA LEU A 91 -7.07 -8.65 2.38
C LEU A 91 -7.43 -7.92 3.67
N THR A 92 -8.73 -7.67 3.91
CA THR A 92 -9.22 -7.09 5.16
C THR A 92 -10.18 -8.07 5.81
N TYR A 93 -9.83 -8.53 6.99
CA TYR A 93 -10.74 -9.27 7.87
C TYR A 93 -11.18 -8.35 8.99
N GLN A 94 -12.48 -8.26 9.23
CA GLN A 94 -13.02 -7.40 10.28
C GLN A 94 -14.14 -8.08 11.06
N ARG A 95 -14.26 -7.65 12.31
CA ARG A 95 -15.40 -7.94 13.17
C ARG A 95 -16.10 -6.65 13.53
N GLU A 96 -17.36 -6.55 13.18
CA GLU A 96 -18.23 -5.46 13.53
C GLU A 96 -19.16 -5.90 14.68
N THR A 97 -19.21 -5.09 15.72
CA THR A 97 -20.09 -5.33 16.88
C THR A 97 -21.13 -4.22 16.90
N ILE A 98 -22.40 -4.58 16.79
CA ILE A 98 -23.55 -3.66 16.87
C ILE A 98 -24.40 -4.17 18.04
N ASP A 99 -24.47 -3.37 19.10
CA ASP A 99 -25.09 -3.74 20.37
C ASP A 99 -24.49 -5.05 20.92
N ASN A 100 -25.17 -6.20 20.78
CA ASN A 100 -24.69 -7.51 21.20
C ASN A 100 -24.50 -8.50 20.04
N ASP A 101 -24.74 -8.06 18.80
CA ASP A 101 -24.56 -8.89 17.61
C ASP A 101 -23.16 -8.71 17.03
N PHE A 102 -22.56 -9.83 16.62
CA PHE A 102 -21.23 -9.88 16.03
C PHE A 102 -21.32 -10.29 14.57
N ASN A 103 -20.82 -9.45 13.69
CA ASN A 103 -20.65 -9.75 12.28
C ASN A 103 -19.16 -9.78 11.97
N ASP A 104 -18.62 -10.95 11.64
CA ASP A 104 -17.21 -11.08 11.30
C ASP A 104 -17.03 -11.77 9.95
N GLY A 105 -15.92 -11.40 9.29
CA GLY A 105 -15.62 -12.00 8.01
C GLY A 105 -14.64 -11.18 7.16
N LEU A 106 -14.34 -11.73 5.97
CA LEU A 106 -13.53 -11.07 4.96
C LEU A 106 -14.36 -9.97 4.30
N SER A 107 -13.98 -8.72 4.58
CA SER A 107 -14.71 -7.53 4.12
C SER A 107 -14.14 -6.89 2.86
N LYS A 108 -12.87 -7.18 2.55
CA LYS A 108 -12.19 -6.66 1.36
C LYS A 108 -11.17 -7.66 0.86
N PHE A 109 -11.20 -7.88 -0.44
CA PHE A 109 -10.15 -8.58 -1.16
C PHE A 109 -9.88 -7.84 -2.48
N THR A 110 -8.70 -7.24 -2.59
CA THR A 110 -8.29 -6.44 -3.75
C THR A 110 -7.02 -7.02 -4.33
N LEU A 111 -7.03 -7.23 -5.62
CA LEU A 111 -5.84 -7.54 -6.42
C LEU A 111 -5.46 -6.28 -7.19
N GLY A 112 -4.18 -5.93 -7.18
CA GLY A 112 -3.70 -4.73 -7.84
C GLY A 112 -2.34 -4.93 -8.49
N ALA A 113 -2.02 -4.01 -9.39
CA ALA A 113 -0.71 -3.86 -9.97
C ALA A 113 -0.39 -2.38 -10.10
N LYS A 114 0.86 -2.02 -9.88
CA LYS A 114 1.34 -0.66 -10.15
C LYS A 114 2.57 -0.70 -11.01
N TYR A 115 2.72 0.32 -11.84
CA TYR A 115 3.84 0.45 -12.76
C TYR A 115 4.45 1.85 -12.65
N LEU A 116 5.77 1.90 -12.44
CA LEU A 116 6.54 3.14 -12.41
C LEU A 116 6.77 3.64 -13.84
N LEU A 117 6.08 4.71 -14.24
CA LEU A 117 6.19 5.31 -15.58
C LEU A 117 7.42 6.17 -15.73
N PHE A 118 7.67 7.01 -14.73
CA PHE A 118 8.71 8.01 -14.78
C PHE A 118 9.40 8.16 -13.43
N GLU A 119 10.72 8.24 -13.47
CA GLU A 119 11.57 8.49 -12.32
C GLU A 119 12.59 9.58 -12.68
N PRO A 120 12.63 10.69 -11.93
CA PRO A 120 13.62 11.74 -12.16
C PRO A 120 15.01 11.27 -11.73
N VAL A 121 16.00 11.47 -12.60
CA VAL A 121 17.40 11.21 -12.26
C VAL A 121 17.98 12.43 -11.55
N TYR A 122 18.31 12.25 -10.27
CA TYR A 122 19.03 13.26 -9.51
C TYR A 122 20.53 13.14 -9.79
N LYS A 123 21.20 14.24 -10.06
CA LYS A 123 22.66 14.24 -10.03
C LYS A 123 23.07 14.19 -8.56
N ASP A 124 23.72 13.11 -8.18
CA ASP A 124 24.53 13.14 -6.96
C ASP A 124 25.58 14.22 -7.15
N ALA A 125 25.28 15.40 -6.61
CA ALA A 125 26.28 16.43 -6.53
C ALA A 125 27.38 15.87 -5.63
N THR A 126 28.50 15.45 -6.24
CA THR A 126 29.72 15.18 -5.48
C THR A 126 29.88 16.36 -4.56
N LYS A 127 29.76 16.13 -3.25
CA LYS A 127 29.79 17.19 -2.25
C LYS A 127 31.13 17.91 -2.39
N GLU A 128 31.14 19.07 -3.08
CA GLU A 128 32.30 19.91 -3.09
C GLU A 128 32.53 20.40 -1.67
N ILE A 129 33.49 19.77 -1.00
CA ILE A 129 33.86 20.00 0.41
C ILE A 129 34.22 21.47 0.66
N ARG A 130 34.54 22.21 -0.40
CA ARG A 130 35.05 23.60 -0.32
C ARG A 130 33.99 24.70 -0.21
N SER A 131 32.70 24.44 -0.49
CA SER A 131 31.65 25.47 -0.46
C SER A 131 30.42 25.00 0.33
N TRP A 132 30.25 25.51 1.53
CA TRP A 132 29.08 25.28 2.38
C TRP A 132 27.76 25.66 1.68
N LYS A 133 27.76 26.74 0.92
CA LYS A 133 26.60 27.19 0.14
C LYS A 133 26.20 26.17 -0.94
N LYS A 134 27.17 25.55 -1.58
CA LYS A 134 26.92 24.53 -2.63
C LYS A 134 26.46 23.20 -2.06
N GLN A 135 26.87 22.87 -0.82
CA GLN A 135 26.43 21.67 -0.10
C GLN A 135 24.96 21.75 0.35
N ASN A 136 24.47 22.96 0.62
CA ASN A 136 23.13 23.21 1.13
C ASN A 136 22.17 23.78 0.07
N THR A 137 22.57 23.83 -1.19
CA THR A 137 21.69 24.31 -2.26
C THR A 137 20.65 23.24 -2.58
N PHE A 138 19.37 23.63 -2.54
CA PHE A 138 18.27 22.78 -2.93
C PHE A 138 18.33 22.46 -4.43
N ASP A 139 18.28 21.16 -4.78
CA ASP A 139 18.22 20.74 -6.18
C ASP A 139 16.78 20.89 -6.70
N LYS A 140 16.57 21.83 -7.60
CA LYS A 140 15.25 22.10 -8.22
C LYS A 140 14.66 20.89 -8.95
N ARG A 141 15.48 19.92 -9.34
CA ARG A 141 14.99 18.68 -9.98
C ARG A 141 14.18 17.80 -9.03
N ARG A 142 14.39 17.96 -7.71
CA ARG A 142 13.62 17.26 -6.68
C ARG A 142 12.16 17.72 -6.60
N LEU A 143 11.81 18.81 -7.31
CA LEU A 143 10.41 19.24 -7.51
C LEU A 143 9.70 18.45 -8.62
N ILE A 144 10.44 17.67 -9.42
CA ILE A 144 9.84 16.81 -10.43
C ILE A 144 9.44 15.49 -9.73
N PRO A 145 8.16 15.09 -9.78
CA PRO A 145 7.73 13.86 -9.12
C PRO A 145 8.13 12.62 -9.91
N SER A 146 8.33 11.53 -9.21
CA SER A 146 8.21 10.19 -9.78
C SER A 146 6.75 9.91 -10.03
N VAL A 147 6.41 9.28 -11.15
CA VAL A 147 5.03 9.04 -11.59
C VAL A 147 4.80 7.55 -11.77
N GLY A 148 3.76 7.04 -11.15
CA GLY A 148 3.28 5.67 -11.30
C GLY A 148 1.80 5.61 -11.65
N LEU A 149 1.41 4.50 -12.24
CA LEU A 149 -0.01 4.14 -12.44
C LEU A 149 -0.35 2.93 -11.58
N TYR A 150 -1.56 2.93 -11.06
CA TYR A 150 -2.16 1.85 -10.31
C TYR A 150 -3.42 1.36 -11.01
N ILE A 151 -3.57 0.03 -11.11
CA ILE A 151 -4.78 -0.64 -11.54
C ILE A 151 -5.07 -1.73 -10.53
N GLY A 152 -6.29 -1.77 -10.03
CA GLY A 152 -6.74 -2.78 -9.07
C GLY A 152 -8.15 -3.25 -9.38
N MET A 153 -8.53 -4.34 -8.77
CA MET A 153 -9.87 -4.90 -8.83
C MET A 153 -10.28 -5.39 -7.44
N HIS A 154 -11.36 -4.86 -6.94
CA HIS A 154 -12.03 -5.43 -5.79
C HIS A 154 -12.79 -6.67 -6.23
N THR A 155 -12.50 -7.77 -5.60
CA THR A 155 -13.16 -9.05 -5.90
C THR A 155 -14.39 -9.23 -5.03
N ASP A 156 -15.29 -10.10 -5.45
CA ASP A 156 -16.47 -10.49 -4.68
C ASP A 156 -16.28 -11.79 -3.87
N PHE A 157 -15.01 -12.22 -3.70
CA PHE A 157 -14.67 -13.36 -2.84
C PHE A 157 -14.69 -12.92 -1.37
N LEU A 158 -15.86 -12.46 -0.92
CA LEU A 158 -16.10 -11.92 0.41
C LEU A 158 -17.08 -12.82 1.16
N ASP A 159 -17.10 -12.70 2.47
CA ASP A 159 -18.12 -13.35 3.26
C ASP A 159 -19.51 -12.82 2.96
N THR A 160 -20.53 -13.64 3.16
CA THR A 160 -21.93 -13.39 2.77
C THR A 160 -22.44 -12.02 3.23
N ILE A 161 -22.02 -11.56 4.39
CA ILE A 161 -22.40 -10.26 4.98
C ILE A 161 -21.79 -9.08 4.21
N HIS A 162 -20.57 -9.26 3.66
CA HIS A 162 -19.83 -8.22 2.97
C HIS A 162 -19.90 -8.32 1.44
N LYS A 163 -20.58 -9.35 0.94
CA LYS A 163 -20.69 -9.64 -0.49
C LYS A 163 -21.48 -8.58 -1.22
N LYS A 164 -20.90 -8.02 -2.28
CA LYS A 164 -21.52 -6.96 -3.09
C LYS A 164 -22.10 -7.46 -4.40
N ASN A 165 -21.91 -8.76 -4.72
CA ASN A 165 -22.32 -9.41 -5.98
C ASN A 165 -21.77 -8.73 -7.25
N SER A 166 -20.67 -7.99 -7.13
CA SER A 166 -20.04 -7.33 -8.27
C SER A 166 -18.55 -7.09 -8.00
N MET A 167 -17.75 -7.38 -8.99
CA MET A 167 -16.36 -6.95 -9.02
C MET A 167 -16.30 -5.48 -9.44
N SER A 168 -15.41 -4.70 -8.84
CA SER A 168 -15.29 -3.28 -9.17
C SER A 168 -13.82 -2.88 -9.38
N PRO A 169 -13.51 -2.27 -10.55
CA PRO A 169 -12.16 -1.80 -10.81
C PRO A 169 -11.83 -0.55 -10.00
N LYS A 170 -10.52 -0.39 -9.76
CA LYS A 170 -9.90 0.79 -9.16
C LYS A 170 -8.72 1.20 -10.03
N VAL A 171 -8.59 2.47 -10.33
CA VAL A 171 -7.42 3.03 -11.02
C VAL A 171 -6.87 4.21 -10.25
N GLY A 172 -5.57 4.49 -10.41
CA GLY A 172 -4.95 5.60 -9.72
C GLY A 172 -3.69 6.11 -10.36
N VAL A 173 -3.38 7.36 -10.04
CA VAL A 173 -2.11 8.02 -10.37
C VAL A 173 -1.36 8.23 -9.07
N LEU A 174 -0.11 7.81 -9.06
CA LEU A 174 0.80 7.87 -7.92
C LEU A 174 1.92 8.85 -8.23
N LEU A 175 2.10 9.83 -7.36
CA LEU A 175 3.15 10.85 -7.48
C LEU A 175 4.00 10.84 -6.21
N GLN A 176 5.32 10.93 -6.36
CA GLN A 176 6.22 11.07 -5.21
C GLN A 176 7.31 12.09 -5.49
N HIS A 177 7.44 13.05 -4.59
CA HIS A 177 8.51 14.02 -4.57
C HIS A 177 9.53 13.65 -3.48
N ASN A 178 10.76 13.42 -3.87
CA ASN A 178 11.86 13.20 -2.95
C ASN A 178 12.58 14.54 -2.71
N LEU A 179 11.99 15.39 -1.85
CA LEU A 179 12.50 16.75 -1.62
C LEU A 179 13.91 16.78 -1.05
N THR A 180 14.18 15.84 -0.15
CA THR A 180 15.52 15.59 0.38
C THR A 180 15.74 14.08 0.46
N ASN A 181 16.92 13.63 0.87
CA ASN A 181 17.16 12.21 1.13
C ASN A 181 16.31 11.66 2.29
N ASN A 182 15.79 12.56 3.14
CA ASN A 182 15.04 12.20 4.34
C ASN A 182 13.58 12.66 4.32
N LEU A 183 13.17 13.50 3.36
CA LEU A 183 11.83 14.08 3.28
C LEU A 183 11.19 13.74 1.95
N ASN A 184 10.08 13.00 2.01
CA ASN A 184 9.30 12.59 0.87
C ASN A 184 7.86 13.09 0.99
N ILE A 185 7.27 13.49 -0.13
CA ILE A 185 5.85 13.79 -0.24
C ILE A 185 5.25 12.85 -1.28
N VAL A 186 4.27 12.07 -0.87
CA VAL A 186 3.50 11.17 -1.74
C VAL A 186 2.12 11.77 -1.94
N SER A 187 1.66 11.81 -3.18
CA SER A 187 0.34 12.31 -3.56
C SER A 187 -0.31 11.31 -4.50
N ASN A 188 -1.49 10.82 -4.16
CA ASN A 188 -2.21 9.86 -4.95
C ASN A 188 -3.60 10.37 -5.27
N VAL A 189 -4.09 10.06 -6.47
CA VAL A 189 -5.48 10.25 -6.87
C VAL A 189 -6.00 8.91 -7.36
N PHE A 190 -7.11 8.46 -6.78
CA PHE A 190 -7.75 7.20 -7.13
C PHE A 190 -9.18 7.41 -7.57
N TYR A 191 -9.59 6.67 -8.60
CA TYR A 191 -10.99 6.47 -8.94
C TYR A 191 -11.32 5.02 -8.59
N ASP A 192 -12.17 4.84 -7.61
CA ASP A 192 -12.46 3.57 -6.98
C ASP A 192 -13.90 3.11 -7.24
N LYS A 193 -14.14 1.79 -7.17
CA LYS A 193 -15.45 1.15 -7.35
C LYS A 193 -16.12 1.55 -8.67
N ILE A 194 -15.34 1.63 -9.75
CA ILE A 194 -15.77 2.07 -11.06
C ILE A 194 -16.94 1.18 -11.55
N GLY A 195 -18.00 1.82 -12.08
CA GLY A 195 -19.16 1.13 -12.60
C GLY A 195 -20.18 0.68 -11.56
N THR A 196 -19.97 1.05 -10.29
CA THR A 196 -20.96 0.81 -9.22
C THR A 196 -21.62 2.11 -8.76
N ASN A 197 -22.79 2.00 -8.10
CA ASN A 197 -23.47 3.14 -7.52
C ASN A 197 -22.66 3.84 -6.40
N SER A 198 -21.63 3.16 -5.87
CA SER A 198 -20.74 3.68 -4.84
C SER A 198 -19.38 4.09 -5.40
N SER A 199 -19.30 4.46 -6.70
CA SER A 199 -18.08 4.96 -7.31
C SER A 199 -17.63 6.26 -6.63
N GLU A 200 -16.35 6.36 -6.33
CA GLU A 200 -15.79 7.48 -5.58
C GLU A 200 -14.41 7.88 -6.13
N ILE A 201 -14.13 9.16 -6.08
CA ILE A 201 -12.79 9.69 -6.31
C ILE A 201 -12.26 10.13 -4.96
N TYR A 202 -11.04 9.74 -4.65
CA TYR A 202 -10.37 10.23 -3.46
C TYR A 202 -8.92 10.57 -3.75
N TYR A 203 -8.39 11.49 -2.97
CA TYR A 203 -6.97 11.79 -2.98
C TYR A 203 -6.36 11.59 -1.60
N VAL A 204 -5.07 11.26 -1.61
CA VAL A 204 -4.26 11.08 -0.41
C VAL A 204 -2.99 11.89 -0.59
N ILE A 205 -2.62 12.65 0.44
CA ILE A 205 -1.33 13.32 0.52
C ILE A 205 -0.66 12.88 1.81
N SER A 206 0.55 12.36 1.69
CA SER A 206 1.35 11.93 2.83
C SER A 206 2.72 12.59 2.78
N THR A 207 3.21 13.00 3.93
CA THR A 207 4.56 13.51 4.11
C THR A 207 5.28 12.63 5.09
N THR A 208 6.44 12.10 4.70
CA THR A 208 7.28 11.24 5.54
C THR A 208 8.64 11.88 5.73
N GLN A 209 9.05 12.02 6.99
CA GLN A 209 10.36 12.50 7.40
C GLN A 209 11.13 11.41 8.14
N ASN A 210 12.31 11.08 7.66
CA ASN A 210 13.23 10.17 8.32
C ASN A 210 14.14 10.98 9.27
N PHE A 211 14.15 10.61 10.56
CA PHE A 211 14.98 11.24 11.60
C PHE A 211 16.28 10.48 11.85
N GLY A 212 16.53 9.41 11.12
CA GLY A 212 17.70 8.55 11.23
C GLY A 212 17.42 7.14 10.70
N TYR A 213 18.30 6.21 10.98
CA TYR A 213 18.19 4.83 10.50
C TYR A 213 17.01 4.02 11.11
N ARG A 214 16.45 4.49 12.24
CA ARG A 214 15.46 3.71 13.01
C ARG A 214 14.13 4.42 13.21
N TRP A 215 14.06 5.72 12.95
CA TRP A 215 12.87 6.51 13.24
C TRP A 215 12.44 7.30 12.02
N SER A 216 11.17 7.17 11.70
CA SER A 216 10.48 8.01 10.72
C SER A 216 9.14 8.46 11.30
N GLY A 217 8.70 9.64 10.89
CA GLY A 217 7.38 10.15 11.20
C GLY A 217 6.64 10.45 9.89
N SER A 218 5.36 10.19 9.87
CA SER A 218 4.51 10.49 8.72
C SER A 218 3.25 11.21 9.16
N ILE A 219 2.77 12.10 8.30
CA ILE A 219 1.47 12.76 8.41
C ILE A 219 0.75 12.52 7.10
N GLU A 220 -0.50 12.08 7.18
CA GLU A 220 -1.31 11.79 6.01
C GLU A 220 -2.66 12.50 6.11
N TYR A 221 -3.13 13.00 4.97
CA TYR A 221 -4.46 13.55 4.78
C TYR A 221 -5.14 12.83 3.62
N GLN A 222 -6.37 12.39 3.85
CA GLN A 222 -7.22 11.78 2.84
C GLN A 222 -8.56 12.51 2.75
N GLU A 223 -9.03 12.73 1.54
CA GLU A 223 -10.38 13.26 1.28
C GLU A 223 -11.06 12.45 0.18
N ILE A 224 -12.33 12.16 0.39
CA ILE A 224 -13.15 11.34 -0.50
C ILE A 224 -14.24 12.25 -1.10
N PHE A 225 -14.27 12.29 -2.43
CA PHE A 225 -15.32 12.98 -3.17
C PHE A 225 -16.37 11.96 -3.61
N ASN A 226 -17.47 11.90 -2.88
CA ASN A 226 -18.61 11.11 -3.29
C ASN A 226 -19.43 11.91 -4.30
N LYS A 227 -19.76 11.29 -5.42
CA LYS A 227 -20.76 11.84 -6.31
C LYS A 227 -22.12 11.65 -5.62
N GLN A 228 -22.56 12.64 -4.84
CA GLN A 228 -23.94 12.66 -4.37
C GLN A 228 -24.83 12.79 -5.60
N GLN A 229 -25.63 11.75 -5.85
CA GLN A 229 -26.78 11.85 -6.73
C GLN A 229 -27.94 12.47 -5.98
#